data_d878056efd673a770e0f02814ce8381c
#
_entry.id   d878056efd673a770e0f02814ce8381c
#
_cell.length_a   1.000
_cell.length_b   1.000
_cell.length_c   1.000
_cell.angle_alpha   90.00
_cell.angle_beta   90.00
_cell.angle_gamma   90.00
#
_symmetry.space_group_name_H-M   'P 1'
#
loop_
_entity.id
_entity.type
_entity.pdbx_description
1 polymer ?
#
loop_
_entity_poly.entity_id
_entity_poly.type
_entity_poly.pdbx_seq_one_letter_code
_entity_poly.pdbx_strand_id
1 'polypeptide(L)'
;MNILNKGKPRHKHMNPRRQWRKLLTALTVSISMAVAPAAMADMNGYDISNWQCGIDTATVPADFVIVGTTWGSGGVYGGCLSNGVNTDANRQLAGAIDSGKETGVYHYARGGNPETEARFFVDNVRGYIRKSVLILDWEAQDNAAWGDKQWPRRWAREVKRLTGVNPIIYTMDSGYWQVAGMETELNCGIWIAQYATNMVTGYQTAPWNIGARGEVMRQYTSNGSLSGWSGRLDLNKFRGDRAAWRKYANPDDKGAADLPSVKPKPQPTTAPTVDLNALAARTIRGDFGNDPARRQALGGNYAAVMQIVNSRLGGGSGGTAATGSRSVVVRSGDTMSAIAARTGLQPVSAWRVPSGDVNRIYPGQTVTYGGASASTASSVVGGHVVRSGESLWSIYGSGWQSAAARNGIRSPYVIYPGQYLR
;
A
#
# COMPACT_ATOMS: atom_id res chain seq x y z
N MET A 1 -34.19 -69.04 82.75
CA MET A 1 -33.84 -69.37 84.15
C MET A 1 -32.55 -68.64 84.50
N ASN A 2 -32.65 -67.69 85.43
CA ASN A 2 -31.61 -67.08 86.26
C ASN A 2 -30.51 -66.24 85.61
N ILE A 3 -30.24 -65.15 86.03
CA ILE A 3 -30.35 -64.26 87.21
C ILE A 3 -29.16 -63.32 87.09
N LEU A 4 -29.43 -62.01 87.06
CA LEU A 4 -28.71 -60.86 87.69
C LEU A 4 -27.18 -60.93 87.99
N ASN A 5 -26.41 -59.95 87.56
CA ASN A 5 -25.91 -59.02 88.61
C ASN A 5 -25.47 -57.62 88.06
N LYS A 6 -25.76 -56.61 88.90
CA LYS A 6 -25.50 -55.18 88.72
C LYS A 6 -24.06 -54.85 89.14
N GLY A 7 -23.38 -54.02 88.41
CA GLY A 7 -22.16 -53.37 88.86
C GLY A 7 -22.19 -51.87 88.52
N LYS A 8 -22.17 -50.99 89.54
CA LYS A 8 -22.26 -49.56 89.56
C LYS A 8 -21.08 -48.84 88.82
N PRO A 9 -21.29 -47.70 88.29
CA PRO A 9 -20.26 -46.96 87.53
C PRO A 9 -19.31 -46.21 88.47
N ARG A 10 -18.01 -46.23 88.19
CA ARG A 10 -16.98 -45.36 88.80
C ARG A 10 -16.86 -44.13 87.94
N HIS A 11 -17.12 -42.97 88.63
CA HIS A 11 -16.79 -41.61 88.09
C HIS A 11 -15.26 -41.48 87.96
N LYS A 12 -14.70 -41.25 86.80
CA LYS A 12 -13.35 -40.71 86.61
C LYS A 12 -13.46 -39.22 86.29
N HIS A 13 -12.91 -38.41 87.11
CA HIS A 13 -12.72 -37.00 86.93
C HIS A 13 -11.92 -36.76 85.63
N MET A 14 -12.52 -36.10 84.67
CA MET A 14 -11.84 -35.62 83.48
C MET A 14 -11.34 -34.18 83.66
N ASN A 15 -10.04 -33.99 83.53
CA ASN A 15 -9.31 -32.73 83.70
C ASN A 15 -9.65 -31.75 82.51
N PRO A 16 -10.20 -30.56 82.73
CA PRO A 16 -10.74 -29.70 81.69
C PRO A 16 -9.65 -28.96 80.85
N ARG A 17 -8.36 -29.25 81.04
CA ARG A 17 -7.27 -28.53 80.34
C ARG A 17 -6.74 -29.21 79.04
N ARG A 18 -7.36 -30.24 78.57
CA ARG A 18 -6.89 -31.02 77.38
C ARG A 18 -7.82 -30.97 76.15
N GLN A 19 -8.90 -30.26 76.17
CA GLN A 19 -9.90 -30.26 75.07
C GLN A 19 -9.86 -29.03 74.14
N TRP A 20 -8.90 -28.12 74.33
CA TRP A 20 -8.86 -26.90 73.50
C TRP A 20 -7.75 -26.92 72.42
N ARG A 21 -7.19 -28.09 72.06
CA ARG A 21 -6.12 -28.18 71.02
C ARG A 21 -6.49 -29.05 69.82
N LYS A 22 -7.73 -29.34 69.54
CA LYS A 22 -8.12 -30.12 68.39
C LYS A 22 -9.31 -29.58 67.60
N LEU A 23 -9.45 -28.27 67.42
CA LEU A 23 -10.44 -27.66 66.55
C LEU A 23 -9.89 -26.37 65.93
N LEU A 24 -8.76 -26.50 65.23
CA LEU A 24 -8.30 -25.52 64.24
C LEU A 24 -7.63 -26.26 63.09
N THR A 25 -8.42 -27.17 62.46
CA THR A 25 -8.16 -27.57 61.09
C THR A 25 -8.71 -26.44 60.25
N ALA A 26 -7.86 -25.47 59.88
CA ALA A 26 -8.21 -24.44 58.94
C ALA A 26 -8.63 -25.06 57.65
N LEU A 27 -9.90 -24.87 57.28
CA LEU A 27 -10.42 -25.11 55.94
C LEU A 27 -9.81 -24.07 55.04
N THR A 28 -8.61 -24.31 54.51
CA THR A 28 -8.05 -23.52 53.39
C THR A 28 -8.90 -23.90 52.19
N VAL A 29 -9.95 -23.12 51.99
CA VAL A 29 -10.62 -23.09 50.68
C VAL A 29 -9.62 -22.43 49.75
N SER A 30 -8.88 -23.23 49.01
CA SER A 30 -8.10 -22.76 47.85
C SER A 30 -9.11 -22.35 46.80
N ILE A 31 -9.44 -21.06 46.76
CA ILE A 31 -10.10 -20.43 45.63
C ILE A 31 -9.07 -20.48 44.52
N SER A 32 -9.06 -21.56 43.74
CA SER A 32 -8.45 -21.59 42.43
C SER A 32 -9.26 -20.60 41.57
N MET A 33 -8.84 -19.33 41.57
CA MET A 33 -9.26 -18.45 40.50
C MET A 33 -8.75 -19.08 39.19
N ALA A 34 -9.61 -19.79 38.50
CA ALA A 34 -9.39 -20.09 37.09
C ALA A 34 -9.31 -18.72 36.40
N VAL A 35 -8.10 -18.24 36.18
CA VAL A 35 -7.88 -17.13 35.25
C VAL A 35 -8.34 -17.69 33.92
N ALA A 36 -9.58 -17.34 33.53
CA ALA A 36 -10.03 -17.56 32.19
C ALA A 36 -8.96 -16.93 31.26
N PRO A 37 -8.45 -17.66 30.26
CA PRO A 37 -7.53 -17.05 29.32
C PRO A 37 -8.21 -15.79 28.77
N ALA A 38 -7.56 -14.65 28.97
CA ALA A 38 -8.05 -13.41 28.38
C ALA A 38 -8.32 -13.68 26.91
N ALA A 39 -9.53 -13.43 26.44
CA ALA A 39 -9.87 -13.57 25.03
C ALA A 39 -8.84 -12.77 24.25
N MET A 40 -8.06 -13.46 23.40
CA MET A 40 -7.02 -12.84 22.58
C MET A 40 -7.70 -11.82 21.68
N ALA A 41 -7.41 -10.54 21.88
CA ALA A 41 -8.03 -9.48 21.10
C ALA A 41 -7.36 -9.41 19.71
N ASP A 42 -8.16 -9.51 18.66
CA ASP A 42 -7.70 -9.29 17.29
C ASP A 42 -7.07 -7.90 17.15
N MET A 43 -6.00 -7.81 16.36
CA MET A 43 -5.26 -6.57 16.17
C MET A 43 -5.76 -5.81 14.94
N ASN A 44 -5.75 -4.47 15.02
CA ASN A 44 -6.03 -3.57 13.91
C ASN A 44 -4.72 -3.00 13.36
N GLY A 45 -4.61 -2.95 12.05
CA GLY A 45 -3.46 -2.36 11.39
C GLY A 45 -3.78 -1.82 10.01
N TYR A 46 -2.77 -1.29 9.38
CA TYR A 46 -2.85 -0.84 8.00
C TYR A 46 -1.60 -1.28 7.25
N ASP A 47 -1.74 -1.39 5.94
CA ASP A 47 -0.60 -1.57 5.06
C ASP A 47 -0.41 -0.36 4.15
N ILE A 48 0.84 -0.16 3.76
CA ILE A 48 1.30 0.94 2.93
C ILE A 48 2.28 0.47 1.88
N SER A 49 2.28 1.16 0.76
CA SER A 49 3.14 0.91 -0.39
C SER A 49 4.12 2.07 -0.62
N ASN A 50 4.74 2.05 -1.79
CA ASN A 50 5.53 3.18 -2.31
C ASN A 50 4.69 4.44 -2.61
N TRP A 51 3.36 4.39 -2.47
CA TRP A 51 2.48 5.54 -2.70
C TRP A 51 2.24 6.39 -1.45
N GLN A 52 2.46 5.83 -0.26
CA GLN A 52 2.38 6.55 1.01
C GLN A 52 3.75 7.09 1.45
N CYS A 53 4.53 7.64 0.51
CA CYS A 53 5.79 8.30 0.82
C CYS A 53 5.59 9.42 1.84
N GLY A 54 6.47 9.49 2.83
CA GLY A 54 6.43 10.53 3.85
C GLY A 54 5.41 10.31 4.97
N ILE A 55 4.61 9.24 4.95
CA ILE A 55 3.71 8.94 6.07
C ILE A 55 4.49 8.76 7.37
N ASP A 56 4.06 9.42 8.43
CA ASP A 56 4.62 9.23 9.77
C ASP A 56 3.86 8.09 10.47
N THR A 57 4.42 6.90 10.40
CA THR A 57 3.83 5.70 10.98
C THR A 57 3.79 5.71 12.50
N ALA A 58 4.55 6.58 13.16
CA ALA A 58 4.48 6.74 14.61
C ALA A 58 3.15 7.38 15.04
N THR A 59 2.61 8.31 14.26
CA THR A 59 1.41 9.10 14.60
C THR A 59 0.09 8.46 14.17
N VAL A 60 0.08 7.60 13.15
CA VAL A 60 -1.13 6.91 12.70
C VAL A 60 -1.46 5.77 13.67
N PRO A 61 -2.68 5.74 14.28
CA PRO A 61 -3.01 4.74 15.29
C PRO A 61 -3.16 3.34 14.67
N ALA A 62 -2.46 2.35 15.24
CA ALA A 62 -2.51 0.94 14.84
C ALA A 62 -1.83 0.05 15.88
N ASP A 63 -2.20 -1.24 15.89
CA ASP A 63 -1.46 -2.28 16.59
C ASP A 63 -0.27 -2.77 15.76
N PHE A 64 -0.41 -2.78 14.41
CA PHE A 64 0.63 -3.18 13.48
C PHE A 64 0.61 -2.35 12.20
N VAL A 65 1.76 -2.31 11.53
CA VAL A 65 1.95 -1.67 10.22
C VAL A 65 2.68 -2.63 9.28
N ILE A 66 2.17 -2.79 8.06
CA ILE A 66 2.83 -3.57 7.01
C ILE A 66 3.34 -2.62 5.94
N VAL A 67 4.61 -2.74 5.59
CA VAL A 67 5.28 -1.84 4.65
C VAL A 67 5.73 -2.61 3.41
N GLY A 68 5.33 -2.14 2.24
CA GLY A 68 5.86 -2.62 0.97
C GLY A 68 7.31 -2.21 0.80
N THR A 69 8.18 -3.20 0.64
CA THR A 69 9.63 -3.00 0.62
C THR A 69 10.26 -3.24 -0.74
N THR A 70 9.78 -4.27 -1.48
CA THR A 70 10.39 -4.65 -2.76
C THR A 70 9.36 -5.08 -3.80
N TRP A 71 9.69 -4.85 -5.09
CA TRP A 71 8.89 -5.20 -6.27
C TRP A 71 9.73 -5.93 -7.30
N GLY A 72 9.36 -7.15 -7.65
CA GLY A 72 10.10 -7.98 -8.59
C GLY A 72 11.55 -8.19 -8.19
N SER A 73 12.46 -8.21 -9.15
CA SER A 73 13.93 -8.31 -8.92
C SER A 73 14.67 -7.02 -9.27
N GLY A 74 14.00 -5.88 -9.18
CA GLY A 74 14.52 -4.58 -9.59
C GLY A 74 13.86 -4.03 -10.86
N GLY A 75 14.35 -2.88 -11.35
CA GLY A 75 13.86 -2.26 -12.58
C GLY A 75 12.52 -1.51 -12.45
N VAL A 76 11.90 -1.47 -11.27
CA VAL A 76 10.61 -0.80 -11.01
C VAL A 76 10.84 0.54 -10.31
N TYR A 77 10.08 1.57 -10.75
CA TYR A 77 10.21 2.95 -10.26
C TYR A 77 8.83 3.60 -10.14
N GLY A 78 8.65 4.50 -9.17
CA GLY A 78 7.42 5.27 -8.98
C GLY A 78 7.11 5.53 -7.50
N GLY A 79 6.56 6.70 -7.15
CA GLY A 79 6.44 7.10 -5.75
C GLY A 79 7.82 7.16 -5.08
N CYS A 80 7.97 6.53 -3.93
CA CYS A 80 9.29 6.33 -3.31
C CYS A 80 9.97 5.00 -3.70
N LEU A 81 9.59 4.40 -4.82
CA LEU A 81 10.19 3.18 -5.34
C LEU A 81 11.35 3.51 -6.29
N SER A 82 12.52 2.99 -6.01
CA SER A 82 13.71 3.10 -6.86
C SER A 82 14.32 1.73 -7.09
N ASN A 83 14.42 1.34 -8.36
CA ASN A 83 14.93 0.03 -8.75
C ASN A 83 14.29 -1.15 -8.01
N GLY A 84 12.97 -1.10 -7.82
CA GLY A 84 12.22 -2.14 -7.12
C GLY A 84 12.34 -2.12 -5.60
N VAL A 85 12.93 -1.09 -5.00
CA VAL A 85 13.06 -0.94 -3.54
C VAL A 85 12.37 0.33 -3.07
N ASN A 86 11.52 0.23 -2.03
CA ASN A 86 10.94 1.38 -1.36
C ASN A 86 12.01 2.09 -0.52
N THR A 87 12.40 3.27 -0.96
CA THR A 87 13.46 4.08 -0.34
C THR A 87 13.05 4.71 1.00
N ASP A 88 11.73 4.74 1.29
CA ASP A 88 11.17 5.27 2.53
C ASP A 88 10.88 4.18 3.57
N ALA A 89 10.95 2.90 3.19
CA ALA A 89 10.55 1.77 4.03
C ALA A 89 11.27 1.75 5.39
N ASN A 90 12.58 2.03 5.43
CA ASN A 90 13.33 2.02 6.68
C ASN A 90 12.82 3.08 7.68
N ARG A 91 12.49 4.29 7.21
CA ARG A 91 11.94 5.36 8.04
C ARG A 91 10.53 4.99 8.54
N GLN A 92 9.71 4.43 7.64
CA GLN A 92 8.35 3.98 7.96
C GLN A 92 8.37 2.85 9.01
N LEU A 93 9.24 1.85 8.83
CA LEU A 93 9.40 0.75 9.79
C LEU A 93 9.97 1.21 11.13
N ALA A 94 10.96 2.11 11.13
CA ALA A 94 11.51 2.68 12.35
C ALA A 94 10.44 3.43 13.16
N GLY A 95 9.65 4.30 12.51
CA GLY A 95 8.57 5.01 13.19
C GLY A 95 7.52 4.09 13.81
N ALA A 96 7.17 2.99 13.11
CA ALA A 96 6.25 1.99 13.64
C ALA A 96 6.85 1.26 14.86
N ILE A 97 8.09 0.78 14.75
CA ILE A 97 8.79 0.06 15.82
C ILE A 97 8.97 0.95 17.05
N ASP A 98 9.45 2.16 16.87
CA ASP A 98 9.74 3.11 17.98
C ASP A 98 8.44 3.53 18.70
N SER A 99 7.30 3.49 18.01
CA SER A 99 5.97 3.73 18.60
C SER A 99 5.31 2.48 19.18
N GLY A 100 6.03 1.34 19.24
CA GLY A 100 5.57 0.10 19.86
C GLY A 100 4.59 -0.72 19.02
N LYS A 101 4.50 -0.47 17.70
CA LYS A 101 3.69 -1.25 16.79
C LYS A 101 4.43 -2.51 16.32
N GLU A 102 3.69 -3.59 16.09
CA GLU A 102 4.23 -4.75 15.39
C GLU A 102 4.39 -4.40 13.89
N THR A 103 5.33 -5.08 13.21
CA THR A 103 5.62 -4.75 11.81
C THR A 103 5.56 -5.96 10.89
N GLY A 104 5.17 -5.72 9.64
CA GLY A 104 5.31 -6.63 8.52
C GLY A 104 6.05 -5.95 7.36
N VAL A 105 6.70 -6.76 6.53
CA VAL A 105 7.38 -6.32 5.30
C VAL A 105 6.90 -7.17 4.14
N TYR A 106 6.49 -6.54 3.03
CA TYR A 106 6.03 -7.31 1.89
C TYR A 106 6.86 -7.10 0.62
N HIS A 107 6.84 -8.14 -0.20
CA HIS A 107 7.34 -8.19 -1.55
C HIS A 107 6.17 -8.26 -2.54
N TYR A 108 6.11 -7.36 -3.50
CA TYR A 108 5.15 -7.39 -4.60
C TYR A 108 5.68 -8.26 -5.74
N ALA A 109 4.99 -9.35 -6.04
CA ALA A 109 5.38 -10.26 -7.11
C ALA A 109 5.19 -9.64 -8.50
N ARG A 110 6.21 -9.71 -9.34
CA ARG A 110 6.14 -9.26 -10.74
C ARG A 110 6.11 -10.43 -11.73
N GLY A 111 6.18 -11.67 -11.22
CA GLY A 111 6.08 -12.88 -12.02
C GLY A 111 7.35 -13.21 -12.80
N GLY A 112 8.50 -12.71 -12.35
CA GLY A 112 9.80 -13.17 -12.82
C GLY A 112 10.16 -14.55 -12.28
N ASN A 113 11.46 -14.84 -12.16
CA ASN A 113 11.87 -16.07 -11.50
C ASN A 113 11.62 -15.97 -9.98
N PRO A 114 10.81 -16.86 -9.38
CA PRO A 114 10.40 -16.74 -7.98
C PRO A 114 11.56 -16.79 -6.99
N GLU A 115 12.58 -17.62 -7.25
CA GLU A 115 13.76 -17.70 -6.36
C GLU A 115 14.61 -16.44 -6.45
N THR A 116 14.66 -15.80 -7.61
CA THR A 116 15.38 -14.53 -7.79
C THR A 116 14.65 -13.38 -7.10
N GLU A 117 13.31 -13.32 -7.22
CA GLU A 117 12.51 -12.33 -6.51
C GLU A 117 12.58 -12.54 -4.99
N ALA A 118 12.56 -13.80 -4.52
CA ALA A 118 12.72 -14.13 -3.11
C ALA A 118 14.08 -13.68 -2.55
N ARG A 119 15.18 -13.90 -3.28
CA ARG A 119 16.53 -13.42 -2.88
C ARG A 119 16.57 -11.91 -2.85
N PHE A 120 16.03 -11.26 -3.88
CA PHE A 120 15.96 -9.79 -3.93
C PHE A 120 15.20 -9.22 -2.70
N PHE A 121 14.06 -9.81 -2.35
CA PHE A 121 13.32 -9.45 -1.14
C PHE A 121 14.17 -9.65 0.12
N VAL A 122 14.66 -10.86 0.36
CA VAL A 122 15.43 -11.21 1.57
C VAL A 122 16.67 -10.33 1.72
N ASP A 123 17.37 -10.02 0.62
CA ASP A 123 18.55 -9.17 0.63
C ASP A 123 18.23 -7.73 1.09
N ASN A 124 17.05 -7.22 0.74
CA ASN A 124 16.66 -5.88 1.09
C ASN A 124 15.99 -5.76 2.49
N VAL A 125 15.50 -6.87 3.07
CA VAL A 125 14.84 -6.87 4.39
C VAL A 125 15.65 -7.56 5.49
N ARG A 126 16.93 -7.82 5.31
CA ARG A 126 17.80 -8.58 6.27
C ARG A 126 17.67 -8.10 7.71
N GLY A 127 17.62 -6.79 7.95
CA GLY A 127 17.51 -6.18 9.27
C GLY A 127 16.18 -6.43 9.98
N TYR A 128 15.16 -6.87 9.25
CA TYR A 128 13.79 -7.11 9.73
C TYR A 128 13.43 -8.59 9.87
N ILE A 129 14.26 -9.50 9.36
CA ILE A 129 14.04 -10.94 9.49
C ILE A 129 14.00 -11.31 10.98
N ARG A 130 12.99 -12.12 11.37
CA ARG A 130 12.67 -12.51 12.75
C ARG A 130 12.24 -11.35 13.67
N LYS A 131 12.03 -10.15 13.13
CA LYS A 131 11.48 -9.00 13.83
C LYS A 131 10.13 -8.58 13.26
N SER A 132 10.00 -8.71 11.95
CA SER A 132 8.78 -8.40 11.18
C SER A 132 8.26 -9.64 10.48
N VAL A 133 6.96 -9.72 10.28
CA VAL A 133 6.34 -10.77 9.46
C VAL A 133 6.76 -10.57 8.00
N LEU A 134 7.18 -11.67 7.36
CA LEU A 134 7.56 -11.67 5.94
C LEU A 134 6.34 -12.01 5.09
N ILE A 135 6.09 -11.24 4.03
CA ILE A 135 4.85 -11.33 3.27
C ILE A 135 5.14 -11.35 1.76
N LEU A 136 4.44 -12.23 1.04
CA LEU A 136 4.30 -12.16 -0.41
C LEU A 136 2.99 -11.46 -0.74
N ASP A 137 3.05 -10.46 -1.57
CA ASP A 137 1.91 -9.83 -2.22
C ASP A 137 1.74 -10.45 -3.61
N TRP A 138 0.69 -11.31 -3.73
CA TRP A 138 0.37 -12.06 -4.94
C TRP A 138 -0.91 -11.54 -5.57
N GLU A 139 -0.76 -10.64 -6.54
CA GLU A 139 -1.85 -9.97 -7.25
C GLU A 139 -1.75 -10.14 -8.77
N ALA A 140 -2.87 -9.87 -9.46
CA ALA A 140 -2.94 -9.94 -10.93
C ALA A 140 -2.21 -8.78 -11.62
N GLN A 141 -2.24 -7.59 -11.00
CA GLN A 141 -1.72 -6.39 -11.64
C GLN A 141 -0.20 -6.48 -11.80
N ASP A 142 0.27 -6.27 -13.03
CA ASP A 142 1.70 -6.27 -13.38
C ASP A 142 2.47 -7.57 -13.01
N ASN A 143 1.77 -8.70 -12.85
CA ASN A 143 2.32 -9.99 -12.48
C ASN A 143 2.28 -10.95 -13.69
N ALA A 144 3.41 -11.16 -14.33
CA ALA A 144 3.51 -12.00 -15.53
C ALA A 144 3.25 -13.49 -15.27
N ALA A 145 3.33 -13.94 -14.00
CA ALA A 145 3.07 -15.32 -13.61
C ALA A 145 1.69 -15.53 -12.99
N TRP A 146 0.80 -14.52 -13.06
CA TRP A 146 -0.54 -14.65 -12.51
C TRP A 146 -1.28 -15.86 -13.10
N GLY A 147 -1.77 -16.74 -12.24
CA GLY A 147 -2.38 -18.01 -12.62
C GLY A 147 -1.47 -19.23 -12.39
N ASP A 148 -0.16 -19.05 -12.24
CA ASP A 148 0.76 -20.13 -11.89
C ASP A 148 0.77 -20.40 -10.38
N LYS A 149 0.03 -21.44 -9.96
CA LYS A 149 -0.03 -21.88 -8.56
C LYS A 149 1.34 -22.29 -7.98
N GLN A 150 2.31 -22.64 -8.82
CA GLN A 150 3.62 -23.08 -8.34
C GLN A 150 4.54 -21.91 -8.02
N TRP A 151 4.31 -20.74 -8.65
CA TRP A 151 5.15 -19.57 -8.44
C TRP A 151 5.17 -19.12 -6.96
N PRO A 152 4.02 -18.85 -6.29
CA PRO A 152 4.04 -18.43 -4.88
C PRO A 152 4.59 -19.52 -3.95
N ARG A 153 4.40 -20.81 -4.28
CA ARG A 153 4.97 -21.92 -3.52
C ARG A 153 6.49 -21.97 -3.61
N ARG A 154 7.05 -21.78 -4.80
CA ARG A 154 8.51 -21.73 -5.02
C ARG A 154 9.13 -20.54 -4.30
N TRP A 155 8.51 -19.38 -4.40
CA TRP A 155 8.94 -18.17 -3.70
C TRP A 155 8.94 -18.38 -2.18
N ALA A 156 7.87 -18.92 -1.62
CA ALA A 156 7.74 -19.17 -0.19
C ALA A 156 8.77 -20.19 0.32
N ARG A 157 9.03 -21.25 -0.44
CA ARG A 157 10.09 -22.23 -0.09
C ARG A 157 11.47 -21.59 -0.08
N GLU A 158 11.78 -20.72 -1.03
CA GLU A 158 13.06 -20.04 -1.08
C GLU A 158 13.21 -19.03 0.06
N VAL A 159 12.18 -18.24 0.39
CA VAL A 159 12.18 -17.38 1.59
C VAL A 159 12.41 -18.20 2.84
N LYS A 160 11.67 -19.32 3.03
CA LYS A 160 11.88 -20.23 4.17
C LYS A 160 13.31 -20.77 4.23
N ARG A 161 13.86 -21.17 3.09
CA ARG A 161 15.25 -21.68 3.01
C ARG A 161 16.26 -20.64 3.43
N LEU A 162 16.05 -19.36 3.05
CA LEU A 162 16.99 -18.25 3.31
C LEU A 162 16.88 -17.71 4.73
N THR A 163 15.66 -17.73 5.33
CA THR A 163 15.37 -17.02 6.59
C THR A 163 15.01 -17.93 7.75
N GLY A 164 14.60 -19.15 7.46
CA GLY A 164 14.00 -20.05 8.45
C GLY A 164 12.55 -19.69 8.81
N VAL A 165 11.96 -18.65 8.21
CA VAL A 165 10.60 -18.14 8.50
C VAL A 165 9.66 -18.47 7.34
N ASN A 166 8.46 -18.98 7.63
CA ASN A 166 7.41 -19.14 6.63
C ASN A 166 6.72 -17.79 6.42
N PRO A 167 6.54 -17.33 5.17
CA PRO A 167 5.86 -16.07 4.91
C PRO A 167 4.34 -16.18 5.08
N ILE A 168 3.67 -15.04 5.26
CA ILE A 168 2.24 -14.88 4.98
C ILE A 168 2.08 -14.59 3.49
N ILE A 169 1.02 -15.12 2.88
CA ILE A 169 0.70 -14.91 1.48
C ILE A 169 -0.56 -14.04 1.39
N TYR A 170 -0.41 -12.84 0.83
CA TYR A 170 -1.52 -11.96 0.52
C TYR A 170 -2.03 -12.21 -0.89
N THR A 171 -3.35 -12.19 -1.04
CA THR A 171 -4.03 -12.15 -2.32
C THR A 171 -5.46 -11.63 -2.17
N MET A 172 -6.08 -11.21 -3.27
CA MET A 172 -7.51 -10.93 -3.31
C MET A 172 -8.33 -12.23 -3.23
N ASP A 173 -9.56 -12.17 -2.72
CA ASP A 173 -10.43 -13.35 -2.56
C ASP A 173 -10.61 -14.11 -3.88
N SER A 174 -10.74 -13.43 -5.02
CA SER A 174 -10.80 -14.06 -6.34
C SER A 174 -9.51 -14.78 -6.77
N GLY A 175 -8.38 -14.44 -6.15
CA GLY A 175 -7.07 -15.09 -6.37
C GLY A 175 -6.78 -16.24 -5.43
N TYR A 176 -7.59 -16.45 -4.38
CA TYR A 176 -7.34 -17.44 -3.33
C TYR A 176 -7.11 -18.86 -3.86
N TRP A 177 -7.78 -19.25 -4.95
CA TRP A 177 -7.61 -20.57 -5.58
C TRP A 177 -6.17 -20.88 -5.99
N GLN A 178 -5.29 -19.87 -6.14
CA GLN A 178 -3.88 -20.05 -6.51
C GLN A 178 -3.01 -20.38 -5.30
N VAL A 179 -3.40 -19.91 -4.13
CA VAL A 179 -2.61 -20.05 -2.89
C VAL A 179 -3.24 -21.02 -1.89
N ALA A 180 -4.47 -21.47 -2.17
CA ALA A 180 -5.18 -22.43 -1.34
C ALA A 180 -4.34 -23.70 -1.09
N GLY A 181 -4.28 -24.15 0.16
CA GLY A 181 -3.50 -25.29 0.61
C GLY A 181 -2.07 -24.95 1.03
N MET A 182 -1.56 -23.71 0.80
CA MET A 182 -0.21 -23.33 1.26
C MET A 182 -0.11 -23.26 2.79
N GLU A 183 -1.22 -23.07 3.48
CA GLU A 183 -1.31 -23.15 4.95
C GLU A 183 -0.96 -24.54 5.50
N THR A 184 -1.38 -25.60 4.82
CA THR A 184 -1.07 -26.98 5.22
C THR A 184 0.20 -27.52 4.58
N GLU A 185 0.46 -27.15 3.33
CA GLU A 185 1.63 -27.61 2.57
C GLU A 185 2.94 -26.99 3.05
N LEU A 186 2.92 -25.69 3.36
CA LEU A 186 4.11 -24.90 3.66
C LEU A 186 4.05 -24.17 5.01
N ASN A 187 2.96 -24.35 5.76
CA ASN A 187 2.69 -23.63 7.01
C ASN A 187 2.77 -22.11 6.83
N CYS A 188 2.21 -21.61 5.72
CA CYS A 188 2.09 -20.18 5.43
C CYS A 188 0.80 -19.64 6.07
N GLY A 189 0.83 -18.43 6.61
CA GLY A 189 -0.39 -17.67 6.89
C GLY A 189 -1.02 -17.21 5.57
N ILE A 190 -2.34 -17.02 5.56
CA ILE A 190 -3.05 -16.43 4.42
C ILE A 190 -3.64 -15.09 4.83
N TRP A 191 -3.43 -14.08 4.01
CA TRP A 191 -4.01 -12.74 4.15
C TRP A 191 -4.88 -12.45 2.93
N ILE A 192 -6.18 -12.23 3.15
CA ILE A 192 -7.16 -12.06 2.07
C ILE A 192 -7.65 -10.62 2.00
N ALA A 193 -7.61 -10.04 0.81
CA ALA A 193 -8.31 -8.80 0.51
C ALA A 193 -9.72 -9.13 0.01
N GLN A 194 -10.72 -8.63 0.75
CA GLN A 194 -12.13 -8.72 0.37
C GLN A 194 -12.92 -7.61 1.02
N TYR A 195 -13.54 -6.76 0.21
CA TYR A 195 -14.22 -5.55 0.65
C TYR A 195 -15.74 -5.69 0.53
N ALA A 196 -16.47 -5.35 1.59
CA ALA A 196 -17.93 -5.32 1.55
C ALA A 196 -18.45 -4.13 0.72
N THR A 197 -17.78 -2.99 0.82
CA THR A 197 -18.08 -1.76 0.11
C THR A 197 -16.81 -0.97 -0.15
N ASN A 198 -16.89 0.05 -1.02
CA ASN A 198 -15.79 1.00 -1.22
C ASN A 198 -16.04 2.34 -0.47
N MET A 199 -16.88 2.33 0.57
CA MET A 199 -17.10 3.52 1.39
C MET A 199 -15.91 3.79 2.32
N VAL A 200 -15.71 5.08 2.63
CA VAL A 200 -14.71 5.50 3.62
C VAL A 200 -15.08 4.93 4.98
N THR A 201 -14.12 4.29 5.64
CA THR A 201 -14.32 3.71 6.98
C THR A 201 -13.06 3.85 7.84
N GLY A 202 -13.24 3.77 9.16
CA GLY A 202 -12.16 3.53 10.12
C GLY A 202 -12.00 2.04 10.41
N TYR A 203 -11.35 1.71 11.55
CA TYR A 203 -11.25 0.33 11.99
C TYR A 203 -12.60 -0.30 12.30
N GLN A 204 -12.79 -1.54 11.83
CA GLN A 204 -14.01 -2.31 12.04
C GLN A 204 -13.77 -3.40 13.09
N THR A 205 -14.73 -3.56 14.02
CA THR A 205 -14.67 -4.62 15.03
C THR A 205 -14.79 -6.00 14.39
N ALA A 206 -15.71 -6.16 13.44
CA ALA A 206 -15.96 -7.40 12.71
C ALA A 206 -16.09 -7.11 11.21
N PRO A 207 -14.99 -7.09 10.45
CA PRO A 207 -15.04 -6.95 9.01
C PRO A 207 -15.89 -8.04 8.36
N TRP A 208 -16.60 -7.65 7.29
CA TRP A 208 -17.45 -8.58 6.56
C TRP A 208 -16.68 -9.82 6.09
N ASN A 209 -17.30 -10.98 6.30
CA ASN A 209 -16.82 -12.28 5.83
C ASN A 209 -15.41 -12.67 6.32
N ILE A 210 -14.94 -12.06 7.42
CA ILE A 210 -13.64 -12.40 8.01
C ILE A 210 -13.61 -13.87 8.46
N GLY A 211 -12.55 -14.59 8.14
CA GLY A 211 -12.36 -15.99 8.48
C GLY A 211 -12.95 -16.98 7.47
N ALA A 212 -13.63 -16.52 6.42
CA ALA A 212 -14.30 -17.40 5.45
C ALA A 212 -13.33 -18.31 4.65
N ARG A 213 -12.07 -17.94 4.56
CA ARG A 213 -11.02 -18.75 3.93
C ARG A 213 -10.08 -19.40 4.94
N GLY A 214 -10.37 -19.29 6.24
CA GLY A 214 -9.43 -19.69 7.29
C GLY A 214 -8.22 -18.74 7.42
N GLU A 215 -8.29 -17.58 6.78
CA GLU A 215 -7.20 -16.61 6.75
C GLU A 215 -6.85 -16.08 8.14
N VAL A 216 -5.58 -15.76 8.33
CA VAL A 216 -5.07 -15.17 9.57
C VAL A 216 -5.24 -13.65 9.60
N MET A 217 -5.43 -13.04 8.42
CA MET A 217 -5.60 -11.60 8.30
C MET A 217 -6.54 -11.24 7.15
N ARG A 218 -7.35 -10.21 7.35
CA ARG A 218 -8.27 -9.65 6.38
C ARG A 218 -7.93 -8.19 6.10
N GLN A 219 -7.64 -7.85 4.83
CA GLN A 219 -7.74 -6.48 4.33
C GLN A 219 -9.19 -6.26 3.89
N TYR A 220 -9.88 -5.33 4.52
CA TYR A 220 -11.32 -5.16 4.34
C TYR A 220 -11.72 -3.86 3.66
N THR A 221 -10.76 -2.98 3.37
CA THR A 221 -10.93 -1.74 2.60
C THR A 221 -9.60 -1.20 2.13
N SER A 222 -9.59 -0.54 0.98
CA SER A 222 -8.53 0.36 0.50
C SER A 222 -8.91 1.84 0.61
N ASN A 223 -10.02 2.12 1.30
CA ASN A 223 -10.56 3.47 1.46
C ASN A 223 -10.64 3.88 2.95
N GLY A 224 -9.69 3.39 3.74
CA GLY A 224 -9.58 3.68 5.17
C GLY A 224 -9.20 5.13 5.45
N SER A 225 -9.73 5.70 6.54
CA SER A 225 -9.40 7.04 7.01
C SER A 225 -9.02 6.96 8.49
N LEU A 226 -7.79 7.29 8.81
CA LEU A 226 -7.26 7.32 10.17
C LEU A 226 -6.65 8.69 10.46
N SER A 227 -6.64 9.09 11.73
CA SER A 227 -5.90 10.28 12.16
C SER A 227 -4.41 10.12 11.88
N GLY A 228 -3.70 11.22 11.66
CA GLY A 228 -2.25 11.21 11.36
C GLY A 228 -1.90 11.03 9.87
N TRP A 229 -2.89 10.74 9.00
CA TRP A 229 -2.68 10.71 7.56
C TRP A 229 -3.90 11.25 6.81
N SER A 230 -3.67 12.14 5.85
CA SER A 230 -4.75 12.78 5.06
C SER A 230 -5.20 11.94 3.85
N GLY A 231 -4.38 10.97 3.43
CA GLY A 231 -4.69 10.04 2.34
C GLY A 231 -5.56 8.86 2.77
N ARG A 232 -5.81 7.96 1.83
CA ARG A 232 -6.49 6.69 2.11
C ARG A 232 -5.47 5.61 2.44
N LEU A 233 -5.91 4.65 3.27
CA LEU A 233 -5.11 3.52 3.75
C LEU A 233 -5.86 2.21 3.56
N ASP A 234 -5.12 1.17 3.34
CA ASP A 234 -5.60 -0.20 3.35
C ASP A 234 -5.69 -0.67 4.79
N LEU A 235 -6.91 -0.97 5.29
CA LEU A 235 -7.11 -1.34 6.68
C LEU A 235 -7.29 -2.84 6.84
N ASN A 236 -6.65 -3.36 7.89
CA ASN A 236 -6.50 -4.77 8.16
C ASN A 236 -6.98 -5.16 9.55
N LYS A 237 -7.48 -6.39 9.65
CA LYS A 237 -7.74 -7.10 10.90
C LYS A 237 -6.91 -8.38 10.92
N PHE A 238 -5.98 -8.51 11.86
CA PHE A 238 -5.27 -9.74 12.15
C PHE A 238 -6.02 -10.52 13.24
N ARG A 239 -6.25 -11.81 12.98
CA ARG A 239 -7.01 -12.70 13.86
C ARG A 239 -6.10 -13.32 14.92
N GLY A 240 -5.72 -12.53 15.89
CA GLY A 240 -4.85 -12.90 17.00
C GLY A 240 -4.22 -11.69 17.64
N ASP A 241 -3.50 -11.93 18.74
CA ASP A 241 -2.80 -10.93 19.51
C ASP A 241 -1.34 -10.72 19.07
N ARG A 242 -0.62 -9.86 19.79
CA ARG A 242 0.82 -9.61 19.57
C ARG A 242 1.68 -10.86 19.69
N ALA A 243 1.32 -11.80 20.57
CA ALA A 243 2.09 -13.03 20.73
C ALA A 243 1.93 -13.93 19.50
N ALA A 244 0.71 -14.03 18.96
CA ALA A 244 0.44 -14.74 17.71
C ALA A 244 1.18 -14.07 16.52
N TRP A 245 1.17 -12.72 16.42
CA TRP A 245 1.93 -11.99 15.39
C TRP A 245 3.42 -12.33 15.43
N ARG A 246 4.02 -12.29 16.63
CA ARG A 246 5.44 -12.57 16.82
C ARG A 246 5.82 -13.99 16.44
N LYS A 247 4.92 -14.96 16.58
CA LYS A 247 5.15 -16.33 16.10
C LYS A 247 5.24 -16.42 14.57
N TYR A 248 4.52 -15.56 13.84
CA TYR A 248 4.70 -15.45 12.38
C TYR A 248 6.03 -14.80 12.03
N ALA A 249 6.48 -13.81 12.78
CA ALA A 249 7.76 -13.16 12.55
C ALA A 249 8.95 -14.06 12.95
N ASN A 250 8.84 -14.77 14.07
CA ASN A 250 9.93 -15.59 14.65
C ASN A 250 9.37 -16.89 15.27
N PRO A 251 9.07 -17.91 14.46
CA PRO A 251 8.41 -19.14 14.91
C PRO A 251 9.20 -19.96 15.95
N ASP A 252 10.53 -19.86 15.90
CA ASP A 252 11.45 -20.67 16.75
C ASP A 252 11.97 -19.89 17.95
N ASP A 253 11.53 -18.65 18.14
CA ASP A 253 12.02 -17.70 19.16
C ASP A 253 13.56 -17.54 19.18
N LYS A 254 14.18 -17.68 18.01
CA LYS A 254 15.63 -17.55 17.84
C LYS A 254 16.05 -16.09 17.76
N GLY A 255 17.18 -15.77 18.39
CA GLY A 255 17.75 -14.44 18.31
C GLY A 255 18.23 -14.11 16.88
N ALA A 256 18.35 -12.83 16.56
CA ALA A 256 18.86 -12.36 15.26
C ALA A 256 20.30 -12.82 14.97
N ALA A 257 21.03 -13.27 16.00
CA ALA A 257 22.40 -13.81 15.87
C ALA A 257 22.46 -15.20 15.19
N ASP A 258 21.34 -15.93 15.14
CA ASP A 258 21.28 -17.28 14.58
C ASP A 258 20.98 -17.30 13.07
N LEU A 259 20.95 -16.15 12.42
CA LEU A 259 20.84 -16.08 10.95
C LEU A 259 22.15 -16.55 10.34
N PRO A 260 22.13 -17.34 9.25
CA PRO A 260 23.33 -17.65 8.51
C PRO A 260 24.07 -16.34 8.21
N SER A 261 25.35 -16.30 8.60
CA SER A 261 26.21 -15.14 8.40
C SER A 261 26.41 -14.88 6.90
N VAL A 262 25.42 -14.29 6.27
CA VAL A 262 25.59 -13.65 4.98
C VAL A 262 26.07 -12.24 5.29
N LYS A 263 27.36 -11.98 5.01
CA LYS A 263 27.91 -10.62 5.18
C LYS A 263 26.94 -9.63 4.60
N PRO A 264 26.48 -8.61 5.36
CA PRO A 264 25.63 -7.58 4.81
C PRO A 264 26.37 -6.98 3.61
N LYS A 265 25.76 -7.02 2.43
CA LYS A 265 26.15 -6.08 1.39
C LYS A 265 26.01 -4.70 2.07
N PRO A 266 27.03 -3.84 2.04
CA PRO A 266 26.93 -2.54 2.68
C PRO A 266 25.63 -1.89 2.22
N GLN A 267 24.66 -1.79 3.10
CA GLN A 267 23.49 -0.96 2.88
C GLN A 267 24.04 0.45 2.86
N PRO A 268 23.75 1.25 1.84
CA PRO A 268 24.20 2.63 1.84
C PRO A 268 23.71 3.26 3.14
N THR A 269 24.64 3.62 4.02
CA THR A 269 24.37 4.29 5.31
C THR A 269 23.94 5.75 5.13
N THR A 270 23.83 6.17 3.89
CA THR A 270 23.11 7.36 3.45
C THR A 270 21.87 6.86 2.72
N ALA A 271 20.68 7.33 3.10
CA ALA A 271 19.52 7.29 2.19
C ALA A 271 20.06 7.58 0.79
N PRO A 272 19.78 6.72 -0.22
CA PRO A 272 20.27 7.01 -1.56
C PRO A 272 19.83 8.44 -1.84
N THR A 273 20.81 9.32 -2.04
CA THR A 273 20.52 10.67 -2.49
C THR A 273 19.74 10.46 -3.78
N VAL A 274 18.45 10.73 -3.71
CA VAL A 274 17.58 10.62 -4.89
C VAL A 274 18.27 11.44 -5.96
N ASP A 275 18.74 10.80 -7.03
CA ASP A 275 19.33 11.54 -8.13
C ASP A 275 18.24 12.35 -8.83
N LEU A 276 18.02 13.53 -8.27
CA LEU A 276 17.06 14.50 -8.80
C LEU A 276 17.36 14.84 -10.26
N ASN A 277 18.63 14.70 -10.68
CA ASN A 277 19.05 14.95 -12.04
C ASN A 277 18.58 13.82 -12.98
N ALA A 278 18.66 12.57 -12.54
CA ALA A 278 18.13 11.44 -13.29
C ALA A 278 16.61 11.50 -13.36
N LEU A 279 15.94 11.83 -12.26
CA LEU A 279 14.48 12.05 -12.25
C LEU A 279 14.06 13.20 -13.16
N ALA A 280 14.80 14.31 -13.16
CA ALA A 280 14.53 15.43 -14.07
C ALA A 280 14.70 15.03 -15.54
N ALA A 281 15.74 14.29 -15.88
CA ALA A 281 15.94 13.78 -17.24
C ALA A 281 14.78 12.85 -17.67
N ARG A 282 14.29 11.99 -16.79
CA ARG A 282 13.13 11.13 -17.01
C ARG A 282 11.84 11.93 -17.17
N THR A 283 11.67 12.98 -16.35
CA THR A 283 10.51 13.90 -16.45
C THR A 283 10.49 14.61 -17.81
N ILE A 284 11.64 15.05 -18.29
CA ILE A 284 11.79 15.69 -19.61
C ILE A 284 11.44 14.72 -20.73
N ARG A 285 11.76 13.44 -20.62
CA ARG A 285 11.37 12.41 -21.61
C ARG A 285 9.88 12.06 -21.58
N GLY A 286 9.15 12.47 -20.53
CA GLY A 286 7.73 12.17 -20.36
C GLY A 286 7.43 10.87 -19.60
N ASP A 287 8.43 10.21 -18.98
CA ASP A 287 8.29 8.92 -18.30
C ASP A 287 7.23 8.94 -17.17
N PHE A 288 6.91 10.11 -16.63
CA PHE A 288 5.94 10.30 -15.55
C PHE A 288 4.60 10.92 -16.00
N GLY A 289 4.38 11.06 -17.31
CA GLY A 289 3.17 11.67 -17.85
C GLY A 289 3.00 13.15 -17.44
N ASN A 290 1.73 13.60 -17.39
CA ASN A 290 1.35 14.95 -16.95
C ASN A 290 0.82 14.95 -15.51
N ASP A 291 0.73 16.14 -14.88
CA ASP A 291 0.02 16.28 -13.61
C ASP A 291 -1.48 15.92 -13.78
N PRO A 292 -2.11 15.22 -12.80
CA PRO A 292 -1.56 14.93 -11.47
C PRO A 292 -0.65 13.68 -11.39
N ALA A 293 -0.61 12.83 -12.42
CA ALA A 293 0.17 11.57 -12.39
C ALA A 293 1.66 11.83 -12.13
N ARG A 294 2.26 12.85 -12.75
CA ARG A 294 3.65 13.23 -12.50
C ARG A 294 3.91 13.66 -11.05
N ARG A 295 3.01 14.45 -10.47
CA ARG A 295 3.10 14.87 -9.08
C ARG A 295 3.03 13.67 -8.14
N GLN A 296 2.14 12.74 -8.44
CA GLN A 296 2.01 11.48 -7.70
C GLN A 296 3.27 10.62 -7.83
N ALA A 297 3.76 10.43 -9.06
CA ALA A 297 4.93 9.60 -9.34
C ALA A 297 6.24 10.14 -8.73
N LEU A 298 6.40 11.47 -8.66
CA LEU A 298 7.59 12.11 -8.09
C LEU A 298 7.48 12.36 -6.58
N GLY A 299 6.26 12.29 -6.01
CA GLY A 299 6.02 12.44 -4.58
C GLY A 299 6.69 13.68 -3.99
N GLY A 300 7.35 13.55 -2.84
CA GLY A 300 8.08 14.62 -2.18
C GLY A 300 9.23 15.24 -2.99
N ASN A 301 9.68 14.54 -4.05
CA ASN A 301 10.73 15.06 -4.94
C ASN A 301 10.19 15.96 -6.05
N TYR A 302 8.85 16.05 -6.21
CA TYR A 302 8.23 16.78 -7.32
C TYR A 302 8.74 18.22 -7.47
N ALA A 303 8.75 18.99 -6.38
CA ALA A 303 9.17 20.39 -6.42
C ALA A 303 10.65 20.52 -6.84
N ALA A 304 11.54 19.72 -6.25
CA ALA A 304 12.97 19.74 -6.55
C ALA A 304 13.27 19.26 -7.96
N VAL A 305 12.60 18.19 -8.42
CA VAL A 305 12.74 17.68 -9.79
C VAL A 305 12.25 18.72 -10.80
N MET A 306 11.09 19.35 -10.57
CA MET A 306 10.54 20.36 -11.46
C MET A 306 11.40 21.61 -11.50
N GLN A 307 12.07 21.98 -10.43
CA GLN A 307 13.04 23.07 -10.43
C GLN A 307 14.22 22.76 -11.38
N ILE A 308 14.76 21.54 -11.34
CA ILE A 308 15.85 21.10 -12.25
C ILE A 308 15.32 21.01 -13.69
N VAL A 309 14.13 20.45 -13.90
CA VAL A 309 13.47 20.41 -15.21
C VAL A 309 13.37 21.82 -15.78
N ASN A 310 12.82 22.75 -15.02
CA ASN A 310 12.65 24.14 -15.45
C ASN A 310 14.00 24.83 -15.70
N SER A 311 15.03 24.57 -14.89
CA SER A 311 16.38 25.16 -15.13
C SER A 311 17.04 24.57 -16.38
N ARG A 312 16.87 23.27 -16.67
CA ARG A 312 17.39 22.64 -17.90
C ARG A 312 16.65 23.07 -19.16
N LEU A 313 15.35 23.34 -19.04
CA LEU A 313 14.51 23.77 -20.14
C LEU A 313 14.50 25.30 -20.29
N GLY A 314 14.81 26.04 -19.23
CA GLY A 314 14.91 27.50 -19.19
C GLY A 314 16.33 28.06 -19.40
N GLY A 315 17.36 27.21 -19.50
CA GLY A 315 18.78 27.60 -19.61
C GLY A 315 19.27 27.96 -21.01
N GLY A 316 18.44 28.63 -21.81
CA GLY A 316 18.81 29.24 -23.07
C GLY A 316 18.78 30.77 -22.95
N SER A 317 19.97 31.39 -22.90
CA SER A 317 20.30 32.79 -22.82
C SER A 317 19.32 33.81 -23.37
N GLY A 318 19.28 34.98 -22.71
CA GLY A 318 18.54 36.14 -23.09
C GLY A 318 18.54 36.44 -24.59
N GLY A 319 17.34 36.42 -25.14
CA GLY A 319 17.00 36.92 -26.44
C GLY A 319 15.78 37.81 -26.30
N THR A 320 15.94 39.07 -26.65
CA THR A 320 14.97 40.14 -26.73
C THR A 320 13.58 39.70 -27.18
N ALA A 321 12.58 40.20 -26.48
CA ALA A 321 11.17 39.98 -26.75
C ALA A 321 10.81 40.26 -28.22
N ALA A 322 10.50 39.21 -28.96
CA ALA A 322 9.78 39.32 -30.22
C ALA A 322 8.28 39.18 -29.91
N THR A 323 7.57 40.32 -30.06
CA THR A 323 6.11 40.42 -30.01
C THR A 323 5.52 39.72 -31.24
N GLY A 324 5.28 38.42 -31.15
CA GLY A 324 4.58 37.65 -32.15
C GLY A 324 3.95 36.41 -31.53
N SER A 325 2.64 36.22 -31.74
CA SER A 325 1.94 35.00 -31.32
C SER A 325 2.50 33.80 -32.07
N ARG A 326 3.05 32.78 -31.34
CA ARG A 326 3.54 31.55 -31.95
C ARG A 326 2.61 30.38 -31.58
N SER A 327 2.20 29.65 -32.61
CA SER A 327 1.30 28.49 -32.47
C SER A 327 2.04 27.18 -32.72
N VAL A 328 1.71 26.17 -31.96
CA VAL A 328 2.29 24.81 -32.06
C VAL A 328 1.17 23.77 -32.00
N VAL A 329 1.22 22.80 -32.89
CA VAL A 329 0.34 21.62 -32.83
C VAL A 329 0.95 20.61 -31.87
N VAL A 330 0.16 20.17 -30.90
CA VAL A 330 0.52 19.14 -29.93
C VAL A 330 0.66 17.78 -30.62
N ARG A 331 1.76 17.10 -30.39
CA ARG A 331 2.01 15.74 -30.91
C ARG A 331 1.70 14.70 -29.83
N SER A 332 1.55 13.44 -30.24
CA SER A 332 1.42 12.34 -29.29
C SER A 332 2.65 12.30 -28.35
N GLY A 333 2.41 12.27 -27.04
CA GLY A 333 3.45 12.30 -26.02
C GLY A 333 3.95 13.71 -25.63
N ASP A 334 3.46 14.79 -26.25
CA ASP A 334 3.84 16.14 -25.87
C ASP A 334 3.29 16.53 -24.49
N THR A 335 4.10 17.30 -23.77
CA THR A 335 3.69 18.09 -22.61
C THR A 335 3.89 19.57 -22.90
N MET A 336 3.18 20.47 -22.22
CA MET A 336 3.44 21.91 -22.41
C MET A 336 4.87 22.28 -22.07
N SER A 337 5.48 21.65 -21.09
CA SER A 337 6.90 21.86 -20.78
C SER A 337 7.82 21.42 -21.92
N ALA A 338 7.53 20.29 -22.58
CA ALA A 338 8.29 19.81 -23.73
C ALA A 338 8.09 20.73 -24.93
N ILE A 339 6.86 21.21 -25.18
CA ILE A 339 6.57 22.20 -26.25
C ILE A 339 7.29 23.49 -25.98
N ALA A 340 7.22 24.05 -24.78
CA ALA A 340 7.90 25.26 -24.37
C ALA A 340 9.43 25.13 -24.53
N ALA A 341 10.00 23.98 -24.16
CA ALA A 341 11.42 23.68 -24.31
C ALA A 341 11.88 23.66 -25.78
N ARG A 342 11.22 22.87 -26.63
CA ARG A 342 11.60 22.74 -28.05
C ARG A 342 11.38 24.00 -28.84
N THR A 343 10.51 24.90 -28.38
CA THR A 343 10.23 26.20 -29.03
C THR A 343 11.04 27.34 -28.46
N GLY A 344 11.66 27.15 -27.29
CA GLY A 344 12.38 28.19 -26.57
C GLY A 344 11.46 29.26 -25.94
N LEU A 345 10.14 29.03 -25.90
CA LEU A 345 9.14 29.99 -25.43
C LEU A 345 8.75 29.72 -23.98
N GLN A 346 9.27 30.53 -23.06
CA GLN A 346 9.06 30.43 -21.61
C GLN A 346 8.46 31.71 -21.03
N PRO A 347 7.71 31.67 -19.91
CA PRO A 347 7.36 30.50 -19.11
C PRO A 347 6.17 29.68 -19.65
N VAL A 348 5.99 28.43 -19.19
CA VAL A 348 4.86 27.59 -19.57
C VAL A 348 3.51 28.26 -19.26
N SER A 349 3.44 29.06 -18.20
CA SER A 349 2.23 29.81 -17.82
C SER A 349 1.77 30.85 -18.84
N ALA A 350 2.67 31.25 -19.76
CA ALA A 350 2.35 32.18 -20.84
C ALA A 350 1.74 31.51 -22.08
N TRP A 351 1.71 30.17 -22.10
CA TRP A 351 1.04 29.41 -23.15
C TRP A 351 -0.47 29.42 -22.94
N ARG A 352 -1.18 29.56 -24.02
CA ARG A 352 -2.65 29.42 -24.09
C ARG A 352 -2.99 28.09 -24.67
N VAL A 353 -3.80 27.35 -23.94
CA VAL A 353 -4.31 26.04 -24.34
C VAL A 353 -5.84 26.09 -24.41
N PRO A 354 -6.47 25.44 -25.38
CA PRO A 354 -7.93 25.46 -25.52
C PRO A 354 -8.68 24.98 -24.28
N SER A 355 -8.08 24.07 -23.48
CA SER A 355 -8.63 23.59 -22.22
C SER A 355 -8.64 24.63 -21.09
N GLY A 356 -7.88 25.74 -21.23
CA GLY A 356 -7.62 26.68 -20.14
C GLY A 356 -6.63 26.15 -19.09
N ASP A 357 -6.25 24.87 -19.14
CA ASP A 357 -5.34 24.20 -18.21
C ASP A 357 -4.12 23.67 -18.98
N VAL A 358 -2.94 24.26 -18.75
CA VAL A 358 -1.69 23.90 -19.42
C VAL A 358 -1.25 22.44 -19.16
N ASN A 359 -1.83 21.78 -18.17
CA ASN A 359 -1.59 20.38 -17.87
C ASN A 359 -2.53 19.42 -18.65
N ARG A 360 -3.49 19.97 -19.41
CA ARG A 360 -4.48 19.22 -20.17
C ARG A 360 -4.41 19.55 -21.65
N ILE A 361 -3.42 18.97 -22.33
CA ILE A 361 -3.22 19.10 -23.79
C ILE A 361 -3.38 17.73 -24.45
N TYR A 362 -3.85 17.74 -25.70
CA TYR A 362 -4.15 16.53 -26.45
C TYR A 362 -3.50 16.56 -27.83
N PRO A 363 -3.05 15.44 -28.40
CA PRO A 363 -2.52 15.37 -29.73
C PRO A 363 -3.48 15.98 -30.77
N GLY A 364 -2.93 16.77 -31.69
CA GLY A 364 -3.70 17.52 -32.70
C GLY A 364 -4.22 18.88 -32.23
N GLN A 365 -4.15 19.19 -30.95
CA GLN A 365 -4.55 20.49 -30.41
C GLN A 365 -3.51 21.57 -30.74
N THR A 366 -3.95 22.78 -31.11
CA THR A 366 -3.07 23.92 -31.29
C THR A 366 -2.98 24.70 -30.00
N VAL A 367 -1.74 24.95 -29.53
CA VAL A 367 -1.41 25.78 -28.36
C VAL A 367 -0.65 27.02 -28.83
N THR A 368 -0.88 28.16 -28.16
CA THR A 368 -0.28 29.46 -28.56
C THR A 368 0.47 30.06 -27.40
N TYR A 369 1.61 30.71 -27.71
CA TYR A 369 2.42 31.44 -26.76
C TYR A 369 2.28 32.97 -27.00
N GLY A 370 1.96 33.71 -25.96
CA GLY A 370 1.85 35.18 -25.99
C GLY A 370 0.82 35.67 -27.02
N GLY A 371 -0.25 36.26 -26.58
CA GLY A 371 -1.28 36.85 -27.42
C GLY A 371 -2.55 37.07 -26.61
N ALA A 372 -3.20 38.21 -26.79
CA ALA A 372 -4.51 38.47 -26.24
C ALA A 372 -5.49 37.41 -26.75
N SER A 373 -6.35 36.90 -25.88
CA SER A 373 -7.37 35.89 -26.18
C SER A 373 -8.16 36.27 -27.41
N ALA A 374 -7.93 35.58 -28.53
CA ALA A 374 -8.95 35.46 -29.56
C ALA A 374 -9.65 34.15 -29.31
N SER A 375 -10.78 34.20 -28.61
CA SER A 375 -11.77 33.14 -28.64
C SER A 375 -12.32 33.04 -30.06
N THR A 376 -11.71 32.23 -30.91
CA THR A 376 -12.40 31.74 -32.09
C THR A 376 -13.14 30.45 -31.64
N ALA A 377 -14.33 30.66 -31.12
CA ALA A 377 -15.35 29.65 -31.24
C ALA A 377 -15.53 29.41 -32.75
N SER A 378 -14.97 28.32 -33.27
CA SER A 378 -15.41 27.77 -34.56
C SER A 378 -16.85 27.30 -34.30
N SER A 379 -17.82 28.17 -34.61
CA SER A 379 -19.19 27.77 -34.81
C SER A 379 -19.19 26.85 -36.02
N VAL A 380 -19.21 25.56 -35.80
CA VAL A 380 -19.61 24.61 -36.85
C VAL A 380 -21.09 24.85 -37.10
N VAL A 381 -21.36 25.71 -38.05
CA VAL A 381 -22.71 25.89 -38.65
C VAL A 381 -22.84 24.74 -39.63
N GLY A 382 -23.36 23.63 -39.17
CA GLY A 382 -23.58 22.39 -39.96
C GLY A 382 -23.35 21.16 -39.07
N GLY A 383 -24.18 20.14 -39.22
CA GLY A 383 -24.04 18.91 -38.45
C GLY A 383 -22.71 18.19 -38.77
N HIS A 384 -22.20 17.47 -37.78
CA HIS A 384 -20.97 16.69 -37.86
C HIS A 384 -21.28 15.19 -37.72
N VAL A 385 -20.72 14.36 -38.58
CA VAL A 385 -20.74 12.89 -38.43
C VAL A 385 -19.49 12.47 -37.71
N VAL A 386 -19.65 11.87 -36.51
CA VAL A 386 -18.55 11.43 -35.69
C VAL A 386 -17.70 10.38 -36.40
N ARG A 387 -16.40 10.58 -36.44
CA ARG A 387 -15.41 9.64 -36.98
C ARG A 387 -14.78 8.82 -35.85
N SER A 388 -14.19 7.67 -36.19
CA SER A 388 -13.46 6.86 -35.19
C SER A 388 -12.35 7.68 -34.54
N GLY A 389 -12.33 7.66 -33.17
CA GLY A 389 -11.37 8.40 -32.36
C GLY A 389 -11.76 9.85 -32.04
N GLU A 390 -12.87 10.37 -32.54
CA GLU A 390 -13.36 11.69 -32.21
C GLU A 390 -14.09 11.73 -30.85
N SER A 391 -14.04 12.86 -30.20
CA SER A 391 -14.76 13.18 -28.98
C SER A 391 -15.55 14.47 -29.14
N LEU A 392 -16.56 14.72 -28.31
CA LEU A 392 -17.28 16.01 -28.30
C LEU A 392 -16.35 17.20 -28.22
N TRP A 393 -15.26 17.04 -27.47
CA TRP A 393 -14.24 18.10 -27.34
C TRP A 393 -13.44 18.29 -28.63
N SER A 394 -13.02 17.21 -29.30
CA SER A 394 -12.25 17.34 -30.54
C SER A 394 -13.07 17.96 -31.68
N ILE A 395 -14.42 17.82 -31.63
CA ILE A 395 -15.35 18.36 -32.62
C ILE A 395 -15.72 19.81 -32.32
N TYR A 396 -16.05 20.13 -31.06
CA TYR A 396 -16.65 21.41 -30.68
C TYR A 396 -15.78 22.28 -29.74
N GLY A 397 -14.58 21.83 -29.38
CA GLY A 397 -13.67 22.55 -28.49
C GLY A 397 -14.33 22.91 -27.17
N SER A 398 -14.15 24.14 -26.69
CA SER A 398 -14.76 24.64 -25.44
C SER A 398 -16.29 24.65 -25.44
N GLY A 399 -16.93 24.58 -26.61
CA GLY A 399 -18.39 24.53 -26.79
C GLY A 399 -18.99 23.13 -26.64
N TRP A 400 -18.21 22.11 -26.34
CA TRP A 400 -18.64 20.71 -26.33
C TRP A 400 -19.81 20.41 -25.39
N GLN A 401 -19.88 21.08 -24.21
CA GLN A 401 -20.97 20.88 -23.25
C GLN A 401 -22.30 21.40 -23.84
N SER A 402 -22.27 22.54 -24.51
CA SER A 402 -23.42 23.10 -25.18
C SER A 402 -23.82 22.21 -26.39
N ALA A 403 -22.85 21.65 -27.10
CA ALA A 403 -23.09 20.70 -28.18
C ALA A 403 -23.70 19.40 -27.64
N ALA A 404 -23.19 18.86 -26.54
CA ALA A 404 -23.76 17.71 -25.85
C ALA A 404 -25.21 17.93 -25.46
N ALA A 405 -25.51 19.08 -24.86
CA ALA A 405 -26.86 19.44 -24.45
C ALA A 405 -27.82 19.55 -25.65
N ARG A 406 -27.38 20.21 -26.76
CA ARG A 406 -28.18 20.31 -28.00
C ARG A 406 -28.49 18.96 -28.62
N ASN A 407 -27.57 18.00 -28.47
CA ASN A 407 -27.72 16.64 -29.03
C ASN A 407 -28.28 15.64 -28.00
N GLY A 408 -28.75 16.08 -26.83
CA GLY A 408 -29.32 15.19 -25.81
C GLY A 408 -28.32 14.22 -25.17
N ILE A 409 -27.02 14.48 -25.32
CA ILE A 409 -25.95 13.62 -24.80
C ILE A 409 -25.67 14.00 -23.33
N ARG A 410 -25.90 13.06 -22.43
CA ARG A 410 -25.72 13.21 -20.99
C ARG A 410 -24.47 12.47 -20.51
N SER A 411 -24.03 12.73 -19.27
CA SER A 411 -22.97 11.96 -18.65
C SER A 411 -23.22 10.46 -18.77
N PRO A 412 -22.24 9.66 -19.22
CA PRO A 412 -20.80 9.93 -19.36
C PRO A 412 -20.38 10.56 -20.72
N TYR A 413 -21.26 11.23 -21.44
CA TYR A 413 -20.99 12.01 -22.68
C TYR A 413 -20.33 11.20 -23.81
N VAL A 414 -20.71 9.95 -23.96
CA VAL A 414 -20.18 9.04 -24.98
C VAL A 414 -20.81 9.36 -26.34
N ILE A 415 -19.98 9.41 -27.38
CA ILE A 415 -20.39 9.50 -28.79
C ILE A 415 -19.77 8.33 -29.56
N TYR A 416 -20.44 7.95 -30.67
CA TYR A 416 -20.04 6.77 -31.46
C TYR A 416 -19.73 7.16 -32.91
N PRO A 417 -18.76 6.48 -33.55
CA PRO A 417 -18.53 6.65 -34.98
C PRO A 417 -19.82 6.45 -35.78
N GLY A 418 -20.07 7.38 -36.70
CA GLY A 418 -21.32 7.41 -37.52
C GLY A 418 -22.46 8.22 -36.85
N GLN A 419 -22.35 8.64 -35.60
CA GLN A 419 -23.34 9.49 -34.93
C GLN A 419 -23.33 10.89 -35.53
N TYR A 420 -24.54 11.40 -35.88
CA TYR A 420 -24.69 12.75 -36.39
C TYR A 420 -24.96 13.73 -35.24
N LEU A 421 -24.14 14.75 -35.13
CA LEU A 421 -24.21 15.82 -34.10
C LEU A 421 -24.60 17.15 -34.78
N ARG A 422 -25.52 17.89 -34.11
CA ARG A 422 -26.01 19.21 -34.57
C ARG A 422 -25.41 20.36 -33.80
#